data_eae4b5528b71aadd45af183baa25b2dd
#
_entry.id   eae4b5528b71aadd45af183baa25b2dd
#
_cell.length_a   1.000
_cell.length_b   1.000
_cell.length_c   1.000
_cell.angle_alpha   90.00
_cell.angle_beta   90.00
_cell.angle_gamma   90.00
#
_symmetry.space_group_name_H-M   'P 1'
#
loop_
_entity.id
_entity.type
_entity.pdbx_description
1 polymer ?
#
loop_
_entity_poly.entity_id
_entity_poly.type
_entity_poly.pdbx_seq_one_letter_code
_entity_poly.pdbx_strand_id
1 'polypeptide(L)'
;FTFEKGKHYGLVGVNGAGKTTLAKLLLDLYKPTNGRIYDGTEKKTALFQDFQVYPVTVREYLLMGNDSNLSNARVSEVLDMLECSNLKQGLDTPLTLLTEEGTLLSKGQLQRLAIARAFLSEADFILLDEPTASLDPISEREVYRLSEHIFQEKTTLFITHRLGAVSQMDEILVLDHGQLVEHGCHEELMRKNGVYRKLYQTQTEMYVDEI
;
A
#
# COMPACT_ATOMS: atom_id res chain seq x y z
N PHE A 1 -14.87 -13.32 -6.87
CA PHE A 1 -14.79 -12.47 -5.66
C PHE A 1 -15.25 -11.05 -5.98
N THR A 2 -15.86 -10.36 -5.05
CA THR A 2 -16.33 -8.97 -5.19
C THR A 2 -15.76 -8.13 -4.06
N PHE A 3 -15.10 -7.03 -4.40
CA PHE A 3 -14.67 -6.02 -3.43
C PHE A 3 -15.86 -5.12 -3.10
N GLU A 4 -16.18 -4.99 -1.82
CA GLU A 4 -17.22 -4.09 -1.35
C GLU A 4 -16.63 -2.68 -1.14
N LYS A 5 -17.41 -1.66 -1.51
CA LYS A 5 -16.97 -0.27 -1.36
C LYS A 5 -16.70 0.08 0.11
N GLY A 6 -15.61 0.76 0.37
CA GLY A 6 -15.24 1.24 1.70
C GLY A 6 -14.62 0.19 2.61
N LYS A 7 -14.34 -1.02 2.13
CA LYS A 7 -13.65 -2.06 2.90
C LYS A 7 -12.14 -2.06 2.65
N HIS A 8 -11.40 -2.45 3.67
CA HIS A 8 -9.96 -2.65 3.65
C HIS A 8 -9.63 -4.13 3.53
N TYR A 9 -8.96 -4.49 2.45
CA TYR A 9 -8.60 -5.87 2.14
C TYR A 9 -7.10 -6.11 2.28
N GLY A 10 -6.76 -7.28 2.84
CA GLY A 10 -5.40 -7.82 2.82
C GLY A 10 -5.26 -8.92 1.77
N LEU A 11 -4.24 -8.88 0.92
CA LEU A 11 -3.90 -9.96 0.00
C LEU A 11 -2.60 -10.61 0.42
N VAL A 12 -2.67 -11.86 0.81
CA VAL A 12 -1.54 -12.65 1.30
C VAL A 12 -1.31 -13.91 0.49
N GLY A 13 -0.15 -14.50 0.61
CA GLY A 13 0.25 -15.72 -0.07
C GLY A 13 1.76 -15.80 -0.24
N VAL A 14 2.26 -16.99 -0.51
CA VAL A 14 3.70 -17.21 -0.74
C VAL A 14 4.23 -16.45 -1.95
N ASN A 15 5.54 -16.32 -2.05
CA ASN A 15 6.16 -15.73 -3.23
C ASN A 15 5.79 -16.55 -4.47
N GLY A 16 5.43 -15.85 -5.55
CA GLY A 16 4.95 -16.51 -6.78
C GLY A 16 3.48 -16.95 -6.76
N ALA A 17 2.72 -16.71 -5.68
CA ALA A 17 1.29 -17.05 -5.62
C ALA A 17 0.41 -16.28 -6.62
N GLY A 18 0.94 -15.23 -7.28
CA GLY A 18 0.20 -14.45 -8.29
C GLY A 18 -0.34 -13.10 -7.78
N LYS A 19 0.04 -12.65 -6.57
CA LYS A 19 -0.44 -11.39 -5.96
C LYS A 19 -0.26 -10.17 -6.86
N THR A 20 0.95 -9.95 -7.36
CA THR A 20 1.26 -8.82 -8.27
C THR A 20 0.54 -8.95 -9.61
N THR A 21 0.31 -10.17 -10.10
CA THR A 21 -0.47 -10.40 -11.33
C THR A 21 -1.93 -10.00 -11.12
N LEU A 22 -2.52 -10.39 -9.99
CA LEU A 22 -3.88 -9.98 -9.61
C LEU A 22 -3.97 -8.46 -9.47
N ALA A 23 -2.98 -7.82 -8.81
CA ALA A 23 -2.89 -6.37 -8.71
C ALA A 23 -2.94 -5.69 -10.08
N LYS A 24 -2.12 -6.15 -11.03
CA LYS A 24 -2.07 -5.59 -12.39
C LYS A 24 -3.36 -5.80 -13.17
N LEU A 25 -4.07 -6.92 -12.95
CA LEU A 25 -5.39 -7.16 -13.52
C LEU A 25 -6.45 -6.21 -12.95
N LEU A 26 -6.46 -5.98 -11.64
CA LEU A 26 -7.40 -5.06 -10.98
C LEU A 26 -7.19 -3.60 -11.39
N LEU A 27 -5.96 -3.25 -11.74
CA LEU A 27 -5.59 -1.91 -12.22
C LEU A 27 -5.70 -1.74 -13.74
N ASP A 28 -6.27 -2.71 -14.45
CA ASP A 28 -6.39 -2.73 -15.91
C ASP A 28 -5.06 -2.66 -16.68
N LEU A 29 -3.93 -2.90 -15.99
CA LEU A 29 -2.61 -2.97 -16.63
C LEU A 29 -2.42 -4.27 -17.42
N TYR A 30 -3.16 -5.31 -17.05
CA TYR A 30 -3.25 -6.58 -17.78
C TYR A 30 -4.70 -6.89 -18.11
N LYS A 31 -4.92 -7.56 -19.23
CA LYS A 31 -6.24 -8.10 -19.60
C LYS A 31 -6.34 -9.55 -19.19
N PRO A 32 -7.47 -10.00 -18.61
CA PRO A 32 -7.66 -11.41 -18.29
C PRO A 32 -7.72 -12.23 -19.57
N THR A 33 -7.03 -13.38 -19.59
CA THR A 33 -7.07 -14.33 -20.71
C THR A 33 -8.44 -14.98 -20.81
N ASN A 34 -9.07 -15.27 -19.67
CA ASN A 34 -10.42 -15.83 -19.56
C ASN A 34 -11.17 -15.13 -18.43
N GLY A 35 -12.49 -15.14 -18.50
CA GLY A 35 -13.34 -14.46 -17.52
C GLY A 35 -13.47 -12.97 -17.79
N ARG A 36 -14.02 -12.26 -16.81
CA ARG A 36 -14.26 -10.80 -16.87
C ARG A 36 -14.03 -10.17 -15.52
N ILE A 37 -13.49 -8.95 -15.52
CA ILE A 37 -13.44 -8.07 -14.37
C ILE A 37 -14.57 -7.05 -14.59
N TYR A 38 -15.48 -6.98 -13.63
CA TYR A 38 -16.52 -5.96 -13.61
C TYR A 38 -16.04 -4.87 -12.67
N ASP A 39 -15.88 -3.68 -13.20
CA ASP A 39 -15.35 -2.56 -12.47
C ASP A 39 -16.37 -1.41 -12.47
N GLY A 40 -16.78 -1.02 -11.28
CA GLY A 40 -17.63 0.15 -11.04
C GLY A 40 -16.84 1.37 -10.54
N THR A 41 -15.50 1.28 -10.54
CA THR A 41 -14.62 2.30 -9.95
C THR A 41 -14.05 3.19 -11.04
N GLU A 42 -14.31 4.49 -10.98
CA GLU A 42 -13.82 5.44 -11.99
C GLU A 42 -12.36 5.80 -11.79
N LYS A 43 -11.90 5.89 -10.52
CA LYS A 43 -10.53 6.29 -10.20
C LYS A 43 -9.82 5.23 -9.38
N LYS A 44 -8.67 4.80 -9.87
CA LYS A 44 -7.77 3.85 -9.18
C LYS A 44 -6.39 4.46 -9.01
N THR A 45 -5.74 4.16 -7.91
CA THR A 45 -4.33 4.50 -7.69
C THR A 45 -3.58 3.29 -7.13
N ALA A 46 -2.28 3.25 -7.35
CA ALA A 46 -1.44 2.20 -6.81
C ALA A 46 -0.08 2.72 -6.36
N LEU A 47 0.43 2.10 -5.30
CA LEU A 47 1.83 2.13 -4.90
C LEU A 47 2.37 0.72 -5.02
N PHE A 48 3.31 0.50 -5.94
CA PHE A 48 4.01 -0.76 -6.11
C PHE A 48 5.30 -0.79 -5.28
N GLN A 49 5.78 -1.98 -4.94
CA GLN A 49 7.02 -2.19 -4.21
C GLN A 49 8.22 -1.52 -4.90
N ASP A 50 8.30 -1.62 -6.23
CA ASP A 50 9.36 -1.05 -7.06
C ASP A 50 8.93 0.33 -7.62
N PHE A 51 8.48 1.22 -6.73
CA PHE A 51 8.14 2.57 -7.15
C PHE A 51 9.38 3.36 -7.59
N GLN A 52 9.21 4.18 -8.62
CA GLN A 52 10.26 5.05 -9.13
C GLN A 52 10.13 6.47 -8.57
N VAL A 53 11.26 7.08 -8.26
CA VAL A 53 11.33 8.50 -7.94
C VAL A 53 11.96 9.21 -9.12
N TYR A 54 11.27 10.21 -9.61
CA TYR A 54 11.73 11.01 -10.76
C TYR A 54 12.48 12.25 -10.28
N PRO A 55 13.39 12.83 -11.10
CA PRO A 55 14.11 14.05 -10.78
C PRO A 55 13.20 15.29 -10.91
N VAL A 56 12.12 15.28 -10.16
CA VAL A 56 11.12 16.34 -10.05
C VAL A 56 11.14 16.91 -8.63
N THR A 57 10.45 18.01 -8.38
CA THR A 57 10.32 18.55 -7.02
C THR A 57 9.45 17.64 -6.14
N VAL A 58 9.59 17.76 -4.82
CA VAL A 58 8.73 17.07 -3.84
C VAL A 58 7.25 17.33 -4.16
N ARG A 59 6.90 18.58 -4.46
CA ARG A 59 5.53 18.98 -4.85
C ARG A 59 5.06 18.24 -6.08
N GLU A 60 5.82 18.30 -7.16
CA GLU A 60 5.46 17.62 -8.42
C GLU A 60 5.29 16.13 -8.22
N TYR A 61 6.16 15.49 -7.43
CA TYR A 61 6.04 14.08 -7.10
C TYR A 61 4.73 13.75 -6.36
N LEU A 62 4.35 14.55 -5.37
CA LEU A 62 3.11 14.36 -4.62
C LEU A 62 1.86 14.60 -5.46
N LEU A 63 1.94 15.48 -6.44
CA LEU A 63 0.82 15.79 -7.35
C LEU A 63 0.71 14.80 -8.52
N MET A 64 1.69 13.93 -8.76
CA MET A 64 1.62 12.93 -9.83
C MET A 64 0.42 11.99 -9.64
N GLY A 65 -0.56 12.08 -10.56
CA GLY A 65 -1.80 11.30 -10.50
C GLY A 65 -2.84 11.82 -9.52
N ASN A 66 -2.58 12.95 -8.86
CA ASN A 66 -3.49 13.63 -7.94
C ASN A 66 -4.01 14.95 -8.54
N ASP A 67 -4.98 15.57 -7.88
CA ASP A 67 -5.47 16.88 -8.28
C ASP A 67 -4.35 17.93 -8.15
N SER A 68 -4.12 18.71 -9.22
CA SER A 68 -3.17 19.81 -9.23
C SER A 68 -3.54 20.96 -8.26
N ASN A 69 -4.79 21.01 -7.81
CA ASN A 69 -5.31 22.03 -6.89
C ASN A 69 -5.22 21.63 -5.42
N LEU A 70 -4.54 20.54 -5.07
CA LEU A 70 -4.32 20.18 -3.68
C LEU A 70 -3.71 21.33 -2.89
N SER A 71 -4.37 21.71 -1.78
CA SER A 71 -3.90 22.82 -0.96
C SER A 71 -2.58 22.46 -0.25
N ASN A 72 -1.72 23.46 -0.07
CA ASN A 72 -0.49 23.30 0.71
C ASN A 72 -0.78 22.82 2.15
N ALA A 73 -1.92 23.22 2.72
CA ALA A 73 -2.34 22.78 4.05
C ALA A 73 -2.55 21.25 4.08
N ARG A 74 -3.25 20.68 3.10
CA ARG A 74 -3.46 19.23 3.02
C ARG A 74 -2.19 18.46 2.77
N VAL A 75 -1.31 18.96 1.90
CA VAL A 75 0.01 18.37 1.66
C VAL A 75 0.83 18.38 2.95
N SER A 76 0.87 19.52 3.67
CA SER A 76 1.59 19.63 4.94
C SER A 76 1.06 18.69 6.01
N GLU A 77 -0.25 18.56 6.14
CA GLU A 77 -0.89 17.65 7.09
C GLU A 77 -0.45 16.20 6.85
N VAL A 78 -0.50 15.73 5.59
CA VAL A 78 -0.11 14.35 5.25
C VAL A 78 1.39 14.12 5.48
N LEU A 79 2.24 15.10 5.16
CA LEU A 79 3.68 15.00 5.43
C LEU A 79 3.98 14.95 6.93
N ASP A 80 3.21 15.66 7.76
CA ASP A 80 3.36 15.59 9.22
C ASP A 80 2.97 14.21 9.76
N MET A 81 1.83 13.69 9.31
CA MET A 81 1.35 12.37 9.72
C MET A 81 2.38 11.26 9.42
N LEU A 82 3.14 11.41 8.34
CA LEU A 82 4.16 10.44 7.91
C LEU A 82 5.57 10.79 8.37
N GLU A 83 5.72 11.69 9.35
CA GLU A 83 7.02 12.15 9.88
C GLU A 83 7.97 12.69 8.79
N CYS A 84 7.40 13.32 7.76
CA CYS A 84 8.12 13.95 6.67
C CYS A 84 8.09 15.48 6.77
N SER A 85 7.94 16.05 7.96
CA SER A 85 7.81 17.51 8.20
C SER A 85 8.97 18.32 7.67
N ASN A 86 10.16 17.74 7.60
CA ASN A 86 11.35 18.38 6.99
C ASN A 86 11.17 18.68 5.50
N LEU A 87 10.29 17.97 4.80
CA LEU A 87 10.01 18.19 3.38
C LEU A 87 9.02 19.34 3.12
N LYS A 88 8.31 19.83 4.15
CA LYS A 88 7.34 20.92 3.99
C LYS A 88 7.94 22.23 3.52
N GLN A 89 9.12 22.58 4.05
CA GLN A 89 9.81 23.81 3.71
C GLN A 89 10.54 23.69 2.37
N GLY A 90 10.73 22.47 1.89
CA GLY A 90 11.41 22.14 0.66
C GLY A 90 10.52 21.51 -0.40
N LEU A 91 9.23 21.88 -0.49
CA LEU A 91 8.32 21.32 -1.50
C LEU A 91 8.80 21.55 -2.92
N ASP A 92 9.53 22.64 -3.16
CA ASP A 92 10.10 22.96 -4.47
C ASP A 92 11.54 22.42 -4.63
N THR A 93 12.06 21.68 -3.63
CA THR A 93 13.38 21.04 -3.69
C THR A 93 13.34 19.85 -4.67
N PRO A 94 14.26 19.77 -5.64
CA PRO A 94 14.34 18.63 -6.56
C PRO A 94 14.78 17.34 -5.86
N LEU A 95 14.14 16.24 -6.20
CA LEU A 95 14.47 14.88 -5.73
C LEU A 95 15.62 14.28 -6.57
N THR A 96 16.75 14.99 -6.61
CA THR A 96 17.91 14.61 -7.42
C THR A 96 19.17 15.28 -6.90
N LEU A 97 20.35 14.72 -7.19
CA LEU A 97 21.64 15.38 -6.99
C LEU A 97 22.20 16.01 -8.29
N LEU A 98 21.42 16.03 -9.35
CA LEU A 98 21.86 16.64 -10.61
C LEU A 98 21.87 18.17 -10.55
N THR A 99 21.29 18.77 -9.50
CA THR A 99 21.28 20.20 -9.24
C THR A 99 21.87 20.49 -7.85
N GLU A 100 22.46 21.66 -7.65
CA GLU A 100 23.05 22.10 -6.37
C GLU A 100 21.99 22.17 -5.25
N GLU A 101 20.74 22.47 -5.60
CA GLU A 101 19.60 22.58 -4.68
C GLU A 101 18.91 21.24 -4.43
N GLY A 102 19.31 20.18 -5.13
CA GLY A 102 18.69 18.87 -5.04
C GLY A 102 19.03 18.12 -3.76
N THR A 103 18.18 17.18 -3.39
CA THR A 103 18.36 16.32 -2.21
C THR A 103 18.19 14.84 -2.55
N LEU A 104 18.96 14.00 -1.86
CA LEU A 104 18.72 12.57 -1.81
C LEU A 104 18.02 12.22 -0.51
N LEU A 105 16.86 11.63 -0.64
CA LEU A 105 16.14 11.07 0.48
C LEU A 105 16.65 9.64 0.76
N SER A 106 16.64 9.24 2.04
CA SER A 106 16.86 7.85 2.40
C SER A 106 15.74 6.97 1.83
N LYS A 107 15.98 5.66 1.71
CA LYS A 107 14.97 4.72 1.19
C LYS A 107 13.66 4.78 2.00
N GLY A 108 13.75 4.91 3.33
CA GLY A 108 12.58 5.06 4.20
C GLY A 108 11.84 6.39 3.95
N GLN A 109 12.55 7.50 3.77
CA GLN A 109 11.93 8.79 3.43
C GLN A 109 11.25 8.76 2.06
N LEU A 110 11.88 8.14 1.05
CA LEU A 110 11.28 7.94 -0.27
C LEU A 110 10.00 7.11 -0.18
N GLN A 111 10.00 6.08 0.66
CA GLN A 111 8.83 5.24 0.86
C GLN A 111 7.69 6.01 1.54
N ARG A 112 7.99 6.78 2.60
CA ARG A 112 7.00 7.66 3.24
C ARG A 112 6.45 8.70 2.27
N LEU A 113 7.29 9.26 1.41
CA LEU A 113 6.86 10.20 0.38
C LEU A 113 5.94 9.53 -0.67
N ALA A 114 6.23 8.29 -1.07
CA ALA A 114 5.37 7.52 -1.96
C ALA A 114 4.02 7.18 -1.31
N ILE A 115 4.01 6.86 -0.02
CA ILE A 115 2.78 6.67 0.77
C ILE A 115 2.00 7.99 0.87
N ALA A 116 2.68 9.12 1.11
CA ALA A 116 2.06 10.45 1.15
C ALA A 116 1.31 10.76 -0.16
N ARG A 117 1.89 10.42 -1.31
CA ARG A 117 1.22 10.55 -2.61
C ARG A 117 -0.05 9.71 -2.70
N ALA A 118 -0.04 8.48 -2.19
CA ALA A 118 -1.24 7.64 -2.14
C ALA A 118 -2.29 8.20 -1.18
N PHE A 119 -1.90 8.77 -0.04
CA PHE A 119 -2.79 9.39 0.94
C PHE A 119 -3.46 10.67 0.41
N LEU A 120 -2.80 11.37 -0.49
CA LEU A 120 -3.35 12.56 -1.17
C LEU A 120 -4.29 12.18 -2.32
N SER A 121 -4.37 10.91 -2.71
CA SER A 121 -5.18 10.47 -3.85
C SER A 121 -6.67 10.54 -3.55
N GLU A 122 -7.43 11.01 -4.54
CA GLU A 122 -8.90 10.97 -4.55
C GLU A 122 -9.48 9.69 -5.15
N ALA A 123 -8.64 8.69 -5.44
CA ALA A 123 -9.10 7.43 -6.00
C ALA A 123 -10.06 6.71 -5.04
N ASP A 124 -11.06 6.03 -5.61
CA ASP A 124 -12.01 5.19 -4.85
C ASP A 124 -11.42 3.82 -4.50
N PHE A 125 -10.50 3.33 -5.34
CA PHE A 125 -9.77 2.09 -5.12
C PHE A 125 -8.27 2.35 -5.04
N ILE A 126 -7.66 1.92 -3.94
CA ILE A 126 -6.24 2.15 -3.64
C ILE A 126 -5.54 0.81 -3.42
N LEU A 127 -4.55 0.53 -4.25
CA LEU A 127 -3.73 -0.66 -4.13
C LEU A 127 -2.35 -0.30 -3.59
N LEU A 128 -1.94 -0.99 -2.52
CA LEU A 128 -0.66 -0.78 -1.86
C LEU A 128 0.11 -2.11 -1.82
N ASP A 129 1.12 -2.24 -2.68
CA ASP A 129 1.96 -3.45 -2.79
C ASP A 129 3.24 -3.25 -1.98
N GLU A 130 3.36 -3.94 -0.85
CA GLU A 130 4.47 -3.86 0.10
C GLU A 130 4.81 -2.41 0.53
N PRO A 131 3.81 -1.59 0.94
CA PRO A 131 4.01 -0.15 1.12
C PRO A 131 4.99 0.21 2.25
N THR A 132 5.31 -0.73 3.14
CA THR A 132 6.12 -0.51 4.33
C THR A 132 7.42 -1.32 4.34
N ALA A 133 7.81 -1.92 3.20
CA ALA A 133 8.95 -2.84 3.12
C ALA A 133 10.29 -2.28 3.62
N SER A 134 10.48 -0.95 3.59
CA SER A 134 11.71 -0.28 4.04
C SER A 134 11.54 0.48 5.35
N LEU A 135 10.44 0.27 6.07
CA LEU A 135 10.16 0.90 7.35
C LEU A 135 10.43 -0.07 8.49
N ASP A 136 10.79 0.49 9.64
CA ASP A 136 10.86 -0.25 10.89
C ASP A 136 9.45 -0.63 11.39
N PRO A 137 9.32 -1.63 12.29
CA PRO A 137 8.01 -2.13 12.72
C PRO A 137 7.10 -1.10 13.41
N ILE A 138 7.68 -0.07 14.06
CA ILE A 138 6.90 0.99 14.72
C ILE A 138 6.29 1.91 13.67
N SER A 139 7.13 2.40 12.75
CA SER A 139 6.71 3.23 11.61
C SER A 139 5.71 2.51 10.71
N GLU A 140 5.90 1.22 10.49
CA GLU A 140 4.96 0.38 9.74
C GLU A 140 3.57 0.37 10.37
N ARG A 141 3.48 0.05 11.67
CA ARG A 141 2.20 0.03 12.39
C ARG A 141 1.48 1.37 12.30
N GLU A 142 2.22 2.46 12.40
CA GLU A 142 1.65 3.80 12.29
C GLU A 142 1.09 4.07 10.89
N VAL A 143 1.78 3.65 9.83
CA VAL A 143 1.28 3.77 8.44
C VAL A 143 -0.03 3.01 8.26
N TYR A 144 -0.16 1.78 8.76
CA TYR A 144 -1.42 1.04 8.67
C TYR A 144 -2.55 1.72 9.44
N ARG A 145 -2.28 2.19 10.67
CA ARG A 145 -3.25 2.93 11.48
C ARG A 145 -3.73 4.22 10.79
N LEU A 146 -2.79 4.97 10.19
CA LEU A 146 -3.12 6.17 9.43
C LEU A 146 -3.91 5.84 8.17
N SER A 147 -3.58 4.73 7.51
CA SER A 147 -4.31 4.28 6.31
C SER A 147 -5.78 4.01 6.61
N GLU A 148 -6.10 3.34 7.73
CA GLU A 148 -7.49 3.11 8.17
C GLU A 148 -8.24 4.42 8.32
N HIS A 149 -7.62 5.43 8.92
CA HIS A 149 -8.25 6.73 9.13
C HIS A 149 -8.43 7.54 7.84
N ILE A 150 -7.39 7.57 6.98
CA ILE A 150 -7.39 8.39 5.76
C ILE A 150 -8.28 7.79 4.67
N PHE A 151 -8.38 6.46 4.63
CA PHE A 151 -9.10 5.74 3.59
C PHE A 151 -10.48 5.22 4.02
N GLN A 152 -11.07 5.73 5.10
CA GLN A 152 -12.33 5.24 5.69
C GLN A 152 -13.47 4.99 4.70
N GLU A 153 -13.57 5.82 3.65
CA GLU A 153 -14.62 5.69 2.63
C GLU A 153 -14.12 5.06 1.32
N LYS A 154 -12.85 4.64 1.28
CA LYS A 154 -12.20 4.11 0.10
C LYS A 154 -12.00 2.61 0.20
N THR A 155 -12.08 1.94 -0.91
CA THR A 155 -11.73 0.51 -0.98
C THR A 155 -10.22 0.39 -1.10
N THR A 156 -9.58 -0.34 -0.19
CA THR A 156 -8.14 -0.54 -0.23
C THR A 156 -7.78 -2.01 -0.37
N LEU A 157 -6.69 -2.29 -1.09
CA LEU A 157 -6.07 -3.61 -1.17
C LEU A 157 -4.60 -3.51 -0.78
N PHE A 158 -4.28 -4.02 0.39
CA PHE A 158 -2.91 -4.15 0.87
C PHE A 158 -2.34 -5.51 0.48
N ILE A 159 -1.29 -5.51 -0.28
CA ILE A 159 -0.52 -6.72 -0.58
C ILE A 159 0.72 -6.69 0.32
N THR A 160 0.85 -7.67 1.18
CA THR A 160 2.01 -7.77 2.05
C THR A 160 2.29 -9.22 2.45
N HIS A 161 3.55 -9.50 2.74
CA HIS A 161 3.95 -10.74 3.37
C HIS A 161 3.91 -10.66 4.91
N ARG A 162 3.67 -9.47 5.50
CA ARG A 162 3.61 -9.23 6.96
C ARG A 162 2.19 -9.46 7.47
N LEU A 163 1.93 -10.66 7.98
CA LEU A 163 0.58 -11.10 8.35
C LEU A 163 0.01 -10.37 9.57
N GLY A 164 0.87 -9.88 10.47
CA GLY A 164 0.45 -9.03 11.59
C GLY A 164 -0.25 -7.75 11.15
N ALA A 165 0.16 -7.16 10.02
CA ALA A 165 -0.44 -5.96 9.48
C ALA A 165 -1.84 -6.21 8.89
N VAL A 166 -2.03 -7.31 8.16
CA VAL A 166 -3.34 -7.63 7.55
C VAL A 166 -4.35 -8.18 8.53
N SER A 167 -3.95 -8.55 9.73
CA SER A 167 -4.89 -9.10 10.75
C SER A 167 -5.96 -8.09 11.20
N GLN A 168 -5.76 -6.80 10.92
CA GLN A 168 -6.71 -5.71 11.23
C GLN A 168 -7.61 -5.35 10.06
N MET A 169 -7.41 -5.93 8.87
CA MET A 169 -8.22 -5.67 7.68
C MET A 169 -9.61 -6.30 7.80
N ASP A 170 -10.61 -5.69 7.16
CA ASP A 170 -11.99 -6.18 7.16
C ASP A 170 -12.07 -7.60 6.57
N GLU A 171 -11.29 -7.86 5.54
CA GLU A 171 -11.24 -9.16 4.88
C GLU A 171 -9.86 -9.45 4.32
N ILE A 172 -9.42 -10.69 4.46
CA ILE A 172 -8.13 -11.19 4.00
C ILE A 172 -8.36 -12.19 2.88
N LEU A 173 -7.67 -12.01 1.78
CA LEU A 173 -7.66 -12.87 0.61
C LEU A 173 -6.37 -13.67 0.60
N VAL A 174 -6.46 -14.99 0.57
CA VAL A 174 -5.31 -15.89 0.54
C VAL A 174 -5.14 -16.46 -0.84
N LEU A 175 -4.06 -16.09 -1.50
CA LEU A 175 -3.72 -16.57 -2.83
C LEU A 175 -2.69 -17.69 -2.74
N ASP A 176 -2.95 -18.80 -3.44
CA ASP A 176 -2.00 -19.90 -3.60
C ASP A 176 -2.05 -20.43 -5.03
N HIS A 177 -0.90 -20.59 -5.67
CA HIS A 177 -0.78 -21.05 -7.06
C HIS A 177 -1.77 -20.38 -8.05
N GLY A 178 -1.97 -19.05 -7.92
CA GLY A 178 -2.87 -18.28 -8.79
C GLY A 178 -4.36 -18.44 -8.47
N GLN A 179 -4.71 -19.09 -7.38
CA GLN A 179 -6.08 -19.31 -6.96
C GLN A 179 -6.37 -18.64 -5.62
N LEU A 180 -7.56 -18.08 -5.48
CA LEU A 180 -8.09 -17.63 -4.20
C LEU A 180 -8.55 -18.87 -3.42
N VAL A 181 -7.73 -19.30 -2.44
CA VAL A 181 -7.98 -20.54 -1.69
C VAL A 181 -8.76 -20.32 -0.40
N GLU A 182 -8.61 -19.16 0.21
CA GLU A 182 -9.33 -18.77 1.42
C GLU A 182 -9.63 -17.27 1.39
N HIS A 183 -10.72 -16.88 2.03
CA HIS A 183 -11.01 -15.49 2.37
C HIS A 183 -11.87 -15.41 3.62
N GLY A 184 -11.82 -14.27 4.31
CA GLY A 184 -12.54 -13.98 5.55
C GLY A 184 -11.75 -13.07 6.48
N CYS A 185 -12.27 -12.76 7.66
CA CYS A 185 -11.53 -12.00 8.65
C CYS A 185 -10.45 -12.87 9.33
N HIS A 186 -9.54 -12.22 10.04
CA HIS A 186 -8.43 -12.90 10.74
C HIS A 186 -8.90 -14.06 11.62
N GLU A 187 -9.90 -13.83 12.46
CA GLU A 187 -10.40 -14.83 13.41
C GLU A 187 -11.01 -16.05 12.70
N GLU A 188 -11.73 -15.84 11.60
CA GLU A 188 -12.31 -16.90 10.80
C GLU A 188 -11.23 -17.76 10.15
N LEU A 189 -10.23 -17.13 9.54
CA LEU A 189 -9.14 -17.83 8.87
C LEU A 189 -8.25 -18.59 9.87
N MET A 190 -8.02 -18.04 11.05
CA MET A 190 -7.31 -18.75 12.13
C MET A 190 -8.06 -20.00 12.62
N ARG A 191 -9.40 -19.99 12.63
CA ARG A 191 -10.21 -21.17 13.00
C ARG A 191 -10.23 -22.25 11.92
N LYS A 192 -10.18 -21.86 10.64
CA LYS A 192 -10.22 -22.80 9.49
C LYS A 192 -9.01 -23.77 9.45
N ASN A 193 -7.92 -23.44 10.14
CA ASN A 193 -6.67 -24.23 10.15
C ASN A 193 -6.11 -24.49 8.74
N GLY A 194 -6.29 -23.54 7.84
CA GLY A 194 -5.91 -23.61 6.43
C GLY A 194 -4.53 -22.99 6.13
N VAL A 195 -4.40 -22.50 4.90
CA VAL A 195 -3.15 -21.88 4.40
C VAL A 195 -2.80 -20.63 5.20
N TYR A 196 -3.79 -19.75 5.46
CA TYR A 196 -3.58 -18.53 6.23
C TYR A 196 -2.97 -18.80 7.60
N ARG A 197 -3.57 -19.71 8.37
CA ARG A 197 -3.10 -20.05 9.72
C ARG A 197 -1.66 -20.58 9.69
N LYS A 198 -1.33 -21.44 8.72
CA LYS A 198 0.04 -21.97 8.58
C LYS A 198 1.03 -20.83 8.33
N LEU A 199 0.72 -19.92 7.39
CA LEU A 199 1.56 -18.77 7.09
C LEU A 199 1.74 -17.89 8.32
N TYR A 200 0.66 -17.61 9.06
CA TYR A 200 0.67 -16.76 10.25
C TYR A 200 1.53 -17.37 11.37
N GLN A 201 1.37 -18.65 11.65
CA GLN A 201 2.14 -19.36 12.67
C GLN A 201 3.62 -19.40 12.32
N THR A 202 3.98 -19.77 11.08
CA THR A 202 5.38 -19.78 10.63
C THR A 202 6.02 -18.40 10.79
N GLN A 203 5.31 -17.33 10.45
CA GLN A 203 5.85 -15.97 10.60
C GLN A 203 6.02 -15.59 12.09
N THR A 204 5.07 -15.96 12.95
CA THR A 204 5.15 -15.67 14.38
C THR A 204 6.30 -16.42 15.05
N GLU A 205 6.53 -17.68 14.67
CA GLU A 205 7.64 -18.49 15.18
C GLU A 205 9.00 -17.88 14.84
N MET A 206 9.18 -17.37 13.61
CA MET A 206 10.41 -16.68 13.20
C MET A 206 10.75 -15.46 14.07
N TYR A 207 9.73 -14.70 14.53
CA TYR A 207 9.94 -13.54 15.37
C TYR A 207 10.25 -13.88 16.84
N VAL A 208 9.88 -15.08 17.31
CA VAL A 208 10.16 -15.52 18.68
C VAL A 208 11.58 -16.04 18.81
N ASP A 209 12.13 -16.64 17.78
CA ASP A 209 13.50 -17.20 17.78
C ASP A 209 14.60 -16.13 17.62
N GLU A 210 14.26 -14.87 17.32
CA GLU A 210 15.20 -13.74 17.20
C GLU A 210 15.35 -12.92 18.51
N ILE A 211 14.68 -13.29 19.60
CA ILE A 211 14.75 -12.64 20.92
C ILE A 211 15.51 -13.53 21.91
#